data_ae485b8fc77b265885ebab0698d55dc1
#
_entry.id   ae485b8fc77b265885ebab0698d55dc1
#
_cell.length_a   1.000
_cell.length_b   1.000
_cell.length_c   1.000
_cell.angle_alpha   90.00
_cell.angle_beta   90.00
_cell.angle_gamma   90.00
#
_symmetry.space_group_name_H-M   'P 1'
#
loop_
_entity.id
_entity.type
_entity.pdbx_description
1 polymer ?
#
loop_
_entity_poly.entity_id
_entity_poly.type
_entity_poly.pdbx_seq_one_letter_code
_entity_poly.pdbx_strand_id
1 'polypeptide(L)'
;MNEFDKKPKFLTYQADKMENYLYDYVLSYDGKTSKYINNYFGWDNSHSNNLDNKYSGKAFRPSICILICTSLAGTLEMALPPSISVELVHNFSLIHDDIEDNDKVRRHKPTLWTVWGIPKAIITGNSILVLGNKVLNEMLSNGSSKNDLYKSQMILTESYLKMMEGQFLDISFEKEKKISEEKYLKMISLKTGALIECSVILGAIASKANLNSKTYNEFSYFGKNIGLLFQIRDDLLGVWGTDKTGKPVGADIKRKKKSLPIILTLNSSNISASNKVSQIMLKESLNQKDVHDVMDVMSELKIKEKCEEISKDYQNNIEKIVKKLPIDKNKKIIFNEISDFLIKREN
;
A
#
# COMPACT_ATOMS: atom_id res chain seq x y z
N MET A 1 6.21 25.88 11.22
CA MET A 1 5.52 24.70 10.63
C MET A 1 5.82 24.73 9.14
N ASN A 2 6.75 23.91 8.67
CA ASN A 2 7.17 23.87 7.26
C ASN A 2 5.97 23.42 6.40
N GLU A 3 5.81 24.03 5.22
CA GLU A 3 4.78 23.64 4.24
C GLU A 3 4.77 22.14 3.87
N PHE A 4 5.85 21.43 4.17
CA PHE A 4 6.05 20.00 3.92
C PHE A 4 5.36 19.06 4.93
N ASP A 5 4.87 19.58 6.08
CA ASP A 5 4.18 18.77 7.11
C ASP A 5 2.67 18.61 6.88
N LYS A 6 2.12 19.28 5.86
CA LYS A 6 0.68 19.14 5.56
C LYS A 6 0.42 17.92 4.69
N LYS A 7 -0.34 16.96 5.24
CA LYS A 7 -0.89 15.85 4.43
C LYS A 7 -1.55 16.41 3.17
N PRO A 8 -1.32 15.83 1.99
CA PRO A 8 -1.94 16.28 0.75
C PRO A 8 -3.47 16.35 0.86
N LYS A 9 -4.09 17.31 0.19
CA LYS A 9 -5.54 17.49 0.25
C LYS A 9 -6.33 16.23 -0.10
N PHE A 10 -5.86 15.41 -1.03
CA PHE A 10 -6.54 14.18 -1.41
C PHE A 10 -6.58 13.12 -0.29
N LEU A 11 -5.60 13.14 0.64
CA LEU A 11 -5.57 12.25 1.82
C LEU A 11 -6.41 12.78 2.98
N THR A 12 -6.68 14.08 3.02
CA THR A 12 -7.49 14.70 4.08
C THR A 12 -8.93 14.94 3.65
N TYR A 13 -9.16 14.96 2.31
CA TYR A 13 -10.50 15.15 1.78
C TYR A 13 -11.38 13.96 2.17
N GLN A 14 -12.43 14.27 2.95
CA GLN A 14 -13.41 13.29 3.43
C GLN A 14 -12.83 12.16 4.36
N ALA A 15 -11.59 12.33 4.87
CA ALA A 15 -10.95 11.33 5.74
C ALA A 15 -11.82 11.02 6.96
N ASP A 16 -12.33 12.05 7.65
CA ASP A 16 -13.16 11.87 8.85
C ASP A 16 -14.44 11.06 8.54
N LYS A 17 -15.10 11.31 7.40
CA LYS A 17 -16.30 10.57 7.02
C LYS A 17 -16.00 9.12 6.68
N MET A 18 -14.88 8.87 6.01
CA MET A 18 -14.42 7.52 5.70
C MET A 18 -14.05 6.76 6.99
N GLU A 19 -13.32 7.40 7.91
CA GLU A 19 -12.95 6.81 9.19
C GLU A 19 -14.19 6.49 10.05
N ASN A 20 -15.16 7.40 10.11
CA ASN A 20 -16.42 7.16 10.84
C ASN A 20 -17.19 5.99 10.23
N TYR A 21 -17.30 5.93 8.90
CA TYR A 21 -17.97 4.83 8.23
C TYR A 21 -17.27 3.48 8.47
N LEU A 22 -15.94 3.45 8.41
CA LEU A 22 -15.15 2.25 8.76
C LEU A 22 -15.39 1.83 10.21
N TYR A 23 -15.35 2.78 11.13
CA TYR A 23 -15.59 2.57 12.56
C TYR A 23 -16.98 1.97 12.80
N ASP A 24 -18.04 2.63 12.31
CA ASP A 24 -19.42 2.19 12.47
C ASP A 24 -19.65 0.80 11.86
N TYR A 25 -19.11 0.57 10.67
CA TYR A 25 -19.22 -0.72 10.00
C TYR A 25 -18.54 -1.85 10.77
N VAL A 26 -17.34 -1.65 11.25
CA VAL A 26 -16.61 -2.66 12.03
C VAL A 26 -17.27 -2.92 13.37
N LEU A 27 -17.73 -1.88 14.07
CA LEU A 27 -18.43 -2.03 15.34
C LEU A 27 -19.82 -2.67 15.21
N SER A 28 -20.46 -2.58 14.04
CA SER A 28 -21.72 -3.30 13.79
C SER A 28 -21.57 -4.82 13.77
N TYR A 29 -20.32 -5.32 13.69
CA TYR A 29 -20.02 -6.74 13.73
C TYR A 29 -19.91 -7.23 15.19
N ASP A 30 -20.84 -8.07 15.61
CA ASP A 30 -20.98 -8.60 16.99
C ASP A 30 -20.47 -10.05 17.18
N GLY A 31 -19.78 -10.59 16.15
CA GLY A 31 -19.21 -11.94 16.19
C GLY A 31 -18.11 -12.11 17.25
N LYS A 32 -17.81 -13.36 17.60
CA LYS A 32 -16.78 -13.69 18.62
C LYS A 32 -15.39 -13.15 18.34
N THR A 33 -15.09 -12.80 17.10
CA THR A 33 -13.80 -12.17 16.70
C THR A 33 -13.83 -10.65 16.80
N SER A 34 -14.98 -10.01 17.06
CA SER A 34 -15.12 -8.54 17.09
C SER A 34 -14.14 -7.88 18.06
N LYS A 35 -13.93 -8.43 19.25
CA LYS A 35 -12.98 -7.88 20.23
C LYS A 35 -11.53 -7.83 19.72
N TYR A 36 -11.10 -8.81 18.91
CA TYR A 36 -9.75 -8.85 18.33
C TYR A 36 -9.63 -7.87 17.18
N ILE A 37 -10.70 -7.71 16.39
CA ILE A 37 -10.77 -6.72 15.31
C ILE A 37 -10.72 -5.31 15.91
N ASN A 38 -11.53 -5.02 16.94
CA ASN A 38 -11.55 -3.73 17.61
C ASN A 38 -10.20 -3.41 18.28
N ASN A 39 -9.55 -4.39 18.90
CA ASN A 39 -8.21 -4.24 19.44
C ASN A 39 -7.17 -3.92 18.35
N TYR A 40 -7.22 -4.60 17.20
CA TYR A 40 -6.33 -4.33 16.07
C TYR A 40 -6.46 -2.89 15.57
N PHE A 41 -7.68 -2.37 15.45
CA PHE A 41 -7.91 -0.98 15.04
C PHE A 41 -7.67 0.03 16.18
N GLY A 42 -7.53 -0.42 17.43
CA GLY A 42 -7.38 0.43 18.62
C GLY A 42 -8.70 1.02 19.11
N TRP A 43 -9.83 0.36 18.85
CA TRP A 43 -11.18 0.78 19.20
C TRP A 43 -11.80 0.01 20.38
N ASP A 44 -11.01 -0.78 21.09
CA ASP A 44 -11.51 -1.41 22.30
C ASP A 44 -11.56 -0.40 23.46
N ASN A 45 -12.75 -0.25 24.05
CA ASN A 45 -13.07 0.73 25.09
C ASN A 45 -12.38 0.46 26.43
N SER A 46 -11.38 -0.43 26.52
CA SER A 46 -10.84 -0.84 27.81
C SER A 46 -9.88 0.17 28.45
N HIS A 47 -9.43 1.21 27.76
CA HIS A 47 -8.37 2.09 28.30
C HIS A 47 -8.38 3.59 27.98
N SER A 48 -9.43 4.19 27.40
CA SER A 48 -9.46 5.66 27.38
C SER A 48 -10.83 6.28 27.08
N ASN A 49 -11.22 7.25 27.92
CA ASN A 49 -12.29 8.22 27.69
C ASN A 49 -11.91 9.31 26.66
N ASN A 50 -10.90 9.05 25.79
CA ASN A 50 -10.42 10.03 24.81
C ASN A 50 -10.86 9.60 23.41
N LEU A 51 -11.66 10.44 22.79
CA LEU A 51 -12.01 10.48 21.37
C LEU A 51 -10.79 10.58 20.39
N ASP A 52 -9.57 10.49 20.91
CA ASP A 52 -8.31 10.56 20.13
C ASP A 52 -7.85 9.22 19.53
N ASN A 53 -8.66 8.16 19.61
CA ASN A 53 -8.36 6.86 18.98
C ASN A 53 -8.68 6.87 17.48
N LYS A 54 -8.14 7.85 16.76
CA LYS A 54 -8.22 7.89 15.31
C LYS A 54 -7.49 6.68 14.71
N TYR A 55 -8.07 6.13 13.65
CA TYR A 55 -7.44 5.12 12.82
C TYR A 55 -6.02 5.56 12.42
N SER A 56 -5.01 4.80 12.81
CA SER A 56 -3.59 5.19 12.61
C SER A 56 -3.07 4.95 11.20
N GLY A 57 -3.92 4.50 10.26
CA GLY A 57 -3.58 4.26 8.87
C GLY A 57 -3.47 5.57 8.05
N LYS A 58 -2.68 5.52 6.97
CA LYS A 58 -2.59 6.66 6.04
C LYS A 58 -3.81 6.75 5.11
N ALA A 59 -4.68 5.75 5.12
CA ALA A 59 -5.89 5.64 4.31
C ALA A 59 -5.67 5.93 2.81
N PHE A 60 -4.47 5.63 2.28
CA PHE A 60 -4.09 5.99 0.91
C PHE A 60 -5.00 5.33 -0.14
N ARG A 61 -5.27 4.03 0.01
CA ARG A 61 -6.11 3.26 -0.91
C ARG A 61 -7.56 3.72 -0.90
N PRO A 62 -8.23 3.86 0.26
CA PRO A 62 -9.61 4.37 0.29
C PRO A 62 -9.69 5.80 -0.23
N SER A 63 -8.71 6.68 0.05
CA SER A 63 -8.69 8.04 -0.47
C SER A 63 -8.62 8.09 -2.00
N ILE A 64 -7.84 7.19 -2.62
CA ILE A 64 -7.80 7.07 -4.09
C ILE A 64 -9.17 6.62 -4.62
N CYS A 65 -9.80 5.63 -4.02
CA CYS A 65 -11.13 5.15 -4.43
C CYS A 65 -12.16 6.29 -4.40
N ILE A 66 -12.20 7.04 -3.30
CA ILE A 66 -13.10 8.19 -3.13
C ILE A 66 -12.79 9.28 -4.17
N LEU A 67 -11.50 9.61 -4.35
CA LEU A 67 -11.08 10.63 -5.33
C LEU A 67 -11.51 10.26 -6.75
N ILE A 68 -11.31 9.02 -7.17
CA ILE A 68 -11.71 8.56 -8.51
C ILE A 68 -13.23 8.66 -8.68
N CYS A 69 -14.01 8.13 -7.73
CA CYS A 69 -15.47 8.18 -7.78
C CYS A 69 -15.99 9.63 -7.89
N THR A 70 -15.54 10.50 -7.00
CA THR A 70 -15.98 11.91 -6.98
C THR A 70 -15.44 12.73 -8.16
N SER A 71 -14.35 12.31 -8.78
CA SER A 71 -13.83 12.94 -10.00
C SER A 71 -14.65 12.61 -11.24
N LEU A 72 -15.36 11.51 -11.20
CA LEU A 72 -16.28 11.04 -12.26
C LEU A 72 -17.76 11.38 -11.95
N ALA A 73 -17.99 12.41 -11.16
CA ALA A 73 -19.30 12.90 -10.73
C ALA A 73 -20.11 11.93 -9.83
N GLY A 74 -19.49 10.90 -9.28
CA GLY A 74 -20.08 10.10 -8.20
C GLY A 74 -20.09 10.86 -6.87
N THR A 75 -20.86 10.38 -5.88
CA THR A 75 -20.92 10.96 -4.54
C THR A 75 -20.00 10.22 -3.57
N LEU A 76 -19.76 10.79 -2.40
CA LEU A 76 -18.99 10.14 -1.36
C LEU A 76 -19.66 8.84 -0.89
N GLU A 77 -20.98 8.87 -0.69
CA GLU A 77 -21.78 7.73 -0.24
C GLU A 77 -21.63 6.53 -1.20
N MET A 78 -21.55 6.79 -2.50
CA MET A 78 -21.29 5.73 -3.50
C MET A 78 -19.88 5.14 -3.36
N ALA A 79 -18.90 5.96 -2.97
CA ALA A 79 -17.51 5.56 -2.85
C ALA A 79 -17.18 4.85 -1.52
N LEU A 80 -17.94 5.10 -0.45
CA LEU A 80 -17.64 4.58 0.88
C LEU A 80 -17.57 3.05 0.94
N PRO A 81 -18.56 2.26 0.49
CA PRO A 81 -18.47 0.80 0.57
C PRO A 81 -17.24 0.22 -0.13
N PRO A 82 -16.92 0.55 -1.40
CA PRO A 82 -15.74 0.02 -2.05
C PRO A 82 -14.43 0.54 -1.45
N SER A 83 -14.38 1.77 -0.93
CA SER A 83 -13.20 2.32 -0.27
C SER A 83 -12.87 1.57 1.02
N ILE A 84 -13.88 1.30 1.85
CA ILE A 84 -13.73 0.52 3.09
C ILE A 84 -13.39 -0.93 2.79
N SER A 85 -13.98 -1.51 1.74
CA SER A 85 -13.66 -2.86 1.30
C SER A 85 -12.18 -3.03 1.03
N VAL A 86 -11.59 -2.12 0.25
CA VAL A 86 -10.14 -2.14 -0.04
C VAL A 86 -9.30 -1.94 1.22
N GLU A 87 -9.73 -1.07 2.13
CA GLU A 87 -8.99 -0.82 3.37
C GLU A 87 -9.03 -2.02 4.31
N LEU A 88 -10.16 -2.70 4.43
CA LEU A 88 -10.27 -3.94 5.21
C LEU A 88 -9.40 -5.05 4.61
N VAL A 89 -9.43 -5.23 3.27
CA VAL A 89 -8.54 -6.20 2.60
C VAL A 89 -7.07 -5.86 2.81
N HIS A 90 -6.70 -4.57 2.78
CA HIS A 90 -5.34 -4.16 3.11
C HIS A 90 -4.96 -4.50 4.57
N ASN A 91 -5.85 -4.22 5.52
CA ASN A 91 -5.57 -4.51 6.94
C ASN A 91 -5.49 -6.01 7.23
N PHE A 92 -6.29 -6.83 6.55
CA PHE A 92 -6.12 -8.28 6.56
C PHE A 92 -4.71 -8.69 6.17
N SER A 93 -4.19 -8.17 5.05
CA SER A 93 -2.86 -8.52 4.58
C SER A 93 -1.77 -8.11 5.57
N LEU A 94 -1.91 -6.94 6.22
CA LEU A 94 -0.94 -6.49 7.21
C LEU A 94 -0.87 -7.42 8.44
N ILE A 95 -2.00 -7.99 8.88
CA ILE A 95 -2.02 -8.94 10.00
C ILE A 95 -1.28 -10.22 9.64
N HIS A 96 -1.44 -10.71 8.40
CA HIS A 96 -0.76 -11.91 7.93
C HIS A 96 0.72 -11.65 7.64
N ASP A 97 1.06 -10.53 7.00
CA ASP A 97 2.45 -10.08 6.83
C ASP A 97 3.21 -10.04 8.17
N ASP A 98 2.59 -9.49 9.24
CA ASP A 98 3.23 -9.42 10.56
C ASP A 98 3.63 -10.80 11.09
N ILE A 99 2.83 -11.84 10.80
CA ILE A 99 3.11 -13.22 11.20
C ILE A 99 4.22 -13.82 10.32
N GLU A 100 4.12 -13.63 9.01
CA GLU A 100 5.02 -14.19 8.00
C GLU A 100 6.44 -13.59 8.14
N ASP A 101 6.53 -12.28 8.40
CA ASP A 101 7.78 -11.54 8.58
C ASP A 101 8.32 -11.60 10.03
N ASN A 102 7.58 -12.25 10.97
CA ASN A 102 7.86 -12.24 12.40
C ASN A 102 7.97 -10.83 13.01
N ASP A 103 7.22 -9.86 12.48
CA ASP A 103 7.21 -8.49 12.96
C ASP A 103 6.45 -8.38 14.27
N LYS A 104 7.17 -8.01 15.35
CA LYS A 104 6.60 -7.89 16.70
C LYS A 104 5.92 -6.54 16.94
N VAL A 105 6.27 -5.53 16.16
CA VAL A 105 5.80 -4.15 16.32
C VAL A 105 5.43 -3.58 14.96
N ARG A 106 4.24 -2.95 14.87
CA ARG A 106 3.77 -2.19 13.71
C ARG A 106 3.22 -0.84 14.17
N ARG A 107 3.67 0.25 13.55
CA ARG A 107 3.23 1.63 13.89
C ARG A 107 3.35 1.93 15.38
N HIS A 108 4.48 1.53 15.99
CA HIS A 108 4.80 1.69 17.42
C HIS A 108 3.87 0.91 18.38
N LYS A 109 3.03 -0.01 17.88
CA LYS A 109 2.18 -0.89 18.69
C LYS A 109 2.59 -2.34 18.51
N PRO A 110 2.43 -3.21 19.54
CA PRO A 110 2.61 -4.64 19.38
C PRO A 110 1.68 -5.19 18.29
N THR A 111 2.15 -6.13 17.49
CA THR A 111 1.35 -6.79 16.46
C THR A 111 0.34 -7.76 17.08
N LEU A 112 -0.74 -8.03 16.36
CA LEU A 112 -1.85 -8.83 16.89
C LEU A 112 -1.41 -10.23 17.33
N TRP A 113 -0.49 -10.85 16.58
CA TRP A 113 0.00 -12.19 16.90
C TRP A 113 0.86 -12.24 18.17
N THR A 114 1.57 -11.17 18.51
CA THR A 114 2.36 -11.10 19.75
C THR A 114 1.47 -10.96 20.99
N VAL A 115 0.31 -10.33 20.83
CA VAL A 115 -0.66 -10.11 21.94
C VAL A 115 -1.56 -11.34 22.13
N TRP A 116 -2.08 -11.92 21.04
CA TRP A 116 -3.15 -12.92 21.10
C TRP A 116 -2.75 -14.31 20.58
N GLY A 117 -1.51 -14.44 20.07
CA GLY A 117 -1.01 -15.67 19.45
C GLY A 117 -1.40 -15.81 17.97
N ILE A 118 -0.60 -16.59 17.22
CA ILE A 118 -0.75 -16.79 15.77
C ILE A 118 -2.15 -17.29 15.37
N PRO A 119 -2.76 -18.32 16.03
CA PRO A 119 -4.06 -18.83 15.57
C PRO A 119 -5.17 -17.75 15.60
N LYS A 120 -5.20 -16.92 16.66
CA LYS A 120 -6.20 -15.86 16.75
C LYS A 120 -5.95 -14.74 15.79
N ALA A 121 -4.68 -14.38 15.52
CA ALA A 121 -4.31 -13.38 14.52
C ALA A 121 -4.75 -13.81 13.11
N ILE A 122 -4.49 -15.06 12.72
CA ILE A 122 -4.94 -15.62 11.42
C ILE A 122 -6.46 -15.54 11.30
N ILE A 123 -7.21 -16.00 12.32
CA ILE A 123 -8.68 -15.97 12.28
C ILE A 123 -9.19 -14.53 12.21
N THR A 124 -8.56 -13.60 12.93
CA THR A 124 -8.94 -12.18 12.89
C THR A 124 -8.70 -11.57 11.52
N GLY A 125 -7.54 -11.84 10.91
CA GLY A 125 -7.27 -11.41 9.55
C GLY A 125 -8.31 -11.94 8.56
N ASN A 126 -8.61 -13.23 8.61
CA ASN A 126 -9.64 -13.84 7.76
C ASN A 126 -11.02 -13.21 7.99
N SER A 127 -11.38 -12.88 9.24
CA SER A 127 -12.64 -12.20 9.53
C SER A 127 -12.70 -10.82 8.91
N ILE A 128 -11.60 -10.05 8.97
CA ILE A 128 -11.50 -8.73 8.33
C ILE A 128 -11.60 -8.85 6.80
N LEU A 129 -10.96 -9.85 6.18
CA LEU A 129 -11.10 -10.12 4.74
C LEU A 129 -12.57 -10.36 4.35
N VAL A 130 -13.27 -11.19 5.12
CA VAL A 130 -14.70 -11.48 4.87
C VAL A 130 -15.56 -10.24 5.05
N LEU A 131 -15.29 -9.41 6.08
CA LEU A 131 -15.97 -8.13 6.27
C LEU A 131 -15.72 -7.18 5.09
N GLY A 132 -14.48 -7.15 4.56
CA GLY A 132 -14.14 -6.39 3.36
C GLY A 132 -14.94 -6.81 2.13
N ASN A 133 -15.17 -8.10 1.93
CA ASN A 133 -16.05 -8.58 0.86
C ASN A 133 -17.53 -8.26 1.13
N LYS A 134 -17.97 -8.39 2.39
CA LYS A 134 -19.37 -8.17 2.77
C LYS A 134 -19.80 -6.71 2.59
N VAL A 135 -18.93 -5.74 2.92
CA VAL A 135 -19.28 -4.31 2.83
C VAL A 135 -19.59 -3.85 1.39
N LEU A 136 -19.05 -4.52 0.39
CA LEU A 136 -19.39 -4.21 -1.01
C LEU A 136 -20.88 -4.34 -1.31
N ASN A 137 -21.63 -5.20 -0.59
CA ASN A 137 -23.06 -5.34 -0.82
C ASN A 137 -23.83 -4.04 -0.54
N GLU A 138 -23.29 -3.13 0.29
CA GLU A 138 -23.89 -1.83 0.56
C GLU A 138 -23.88 -0.89 -0.67
N MET A 139 -23.11 -1.23 -1.72
CA MET A 139 -23.21 -0.53 -3.02
C MET A 139 -24.62 -0.57 -3.59
N LEU A 140 -25.39 -1.65 -3.33
CA LEU A 140 -26.78 -1.75 -3.79
C LEU A 140 -27.70 -0.71 -3.12
N SER A 141 -27.50 -0.47 -1.81
CA SER A 141 -28.25 0.54 -1.06
C SER A 141 -27.91 1.95 -1.54
N ASN A 142 -26.71 2.15 -2.10
CA ASN A 142 -26.28 3.40 -2.70
C ASN A 142 -26.63 3.50 -4.21
N GLY A 143 -27.52 2.60 -4.67
CA GLY A 143 -28.10 2.63 -6.01
C GLY A 143 -27.20 2.07 -7.11
N SER A 144 -26.16 1.31 -6.81
CA SER A 144 -25.40 0.54 -7.80
C SER A 144 -26.24 -0.63 -8.31
N SER A 145 -26.03 -1.04 -9.56
CA SER A 145 -26.68 -2.22 -10.12
C SER A 145 -26.07 -3.52 -9.57
N LYS A 146 -26.81 -4.62 -9.65
CA LYS A 146 -26.30 -5.97 -9.34
C LYS A 146 -25.06 -6.31 -10.19
N ASN A 147 -25.00 -5.83 -11.43
CA ASN A 147 -23.85 -6.03 -12.31
C ASN A 147 -22.62 -5.26 -11.85
N ASP A 148 -22.80 -4.03 -11.34
CA ASP A 148 -21.69 -3.25 -10.77
C ASP A 148 -21.15 -3.91 -9.49
N LEU A 149 -22.04 -4.41 -8.63
CA LEU A 149 -21.65 -5.18 -7.47
C LEU A 149 -20.87 -6.45 -7.86
N TYR A 150 -21.39 -7.24 -8.79
CA TYR A 150 -20.71 -8.44 -9.27
C TYR A 150 -19.32 -8.14 -9.83
N LYS A 151 -19.19 -7.12 -10.69
CA LYS A 151 -17.90 -6.68 -11.21
C LYS A 151 -16.95 -6.24 -10.10
N SER A 152 -17.44 -5.50 -9.11
CA SER A 152 -16.65 -5.03 -7.98
C SER A 152 -16.12 -6.18 -7.13
N GLN A 153 -16.96 -7.20 -6.86
CA GLN A 153 -16.56 -8.40 -6.13
C GLN A 153 -15.51 -9.21 -6.90
N MET A 154 -15.67 -9.37 -8.21
CA MET A 154 -14.69 -10.07 -9.06
C MET A 154 -13.33 -9.35 -9.05
N ILE A 155 -13.33 -8.02 -9.27
CA ILE A 155 -12.11 -7.21 -9.29
C ILE A 155 -11.40 -7.23 -7.94
N LEU A 156 -12.15 -7.10 -6.83
CA LEU A 156 -11.58 -7.19 -5.50
C LEU A 156 -10.93 -8.56 -5.26
N THR A 157 -11.66 -9.64 -5.57
CA THR A 157 -11.20 -11.02 -5.39
C THR A 157 -9.92 -11.30 -6.19
N GLU A 158 -9.89 -10.93 -7.47
CA GLU A 158 -8.70 -11.07 -8.30
C GLU A 158 -7.53 -10.23 -7.78
N SER A 159 -7.81 -9.05 -7.24
CA SER A 159 -6.76 -8.15 -6.75
C SER A 159 -6.10 -8.66 -5.47
N TYR A 160 -6.87 -9.18 -4.51
CA TYR A 160 -6.24 -9.75 -3.33
C TYR A 160 -5.60 -11.11 -3.60
N LEU A 161 -6.08 -11.89 -4.57
CA LEU A 161 -5.38 -13.10 -5.03
C LEU A 161 -4.01 -12.73 -5.61
N LYS A 162 -3.93 -11.73 -6.49
CA LYS A 162 -2.66 -11.18 -7.00
C LYS A 162 -1.75 -10.70 -5.86
N MET A 163 -2.32 -10.02 -4.86
CA MET A 163 -1.56 -9.56 -3.69
C MET A 163 -0.95 -10.74 -2.92
N MET A 164 -1.69 -11.84 -2.72
CA MET A 164 -1.17 -13.06 -2.09
C MET A 164 -0.06 -13.71 -2.94
N GLU A 165 -0.22 -13.77 -4.27
CA GLU A 165 0.85 -14.23 -5.18
C GLU A 165 2.11 -13.36 -5.08
N GLY A 166 1.93 -12.05 -4.97
CA GLY A 166 3.03 -11.10 -4.76
C GLY A 166 3.75 -11.33 -3.43
N GLN A 167 3.03 -11.59 -2.36
CA GLN A 167 3.57 -11.93 -1.05
C GLN A 167 4.33 -13.27 -1.10
N PHE A 168 3.77 -14.27 -1.75
CA PHE A 168 4.44 -15.56 -1.96
C PHE A 168 5.78 -15.41 -2.70
N LEU A 169 5.83 -14.54 -3.73
CA LEU A 169 7.07 -14.23 -4.45
C LEU A 169 8.07 -13.51 -3.54
N ASP A 170 7.63 -12.54 -2.73
CA ASP A 170 8.49 -11.79 -1.81
C ASP A 170 9.18 -12.73 -0.82
N ILE A 171 8.42 -13.62 -0.17
CA ILE A 171 8.95 -14.66 0.73
C ILE A 171 9.90 -15.61 -0.02
N SER A 172 9.55 -16.00 -1.25
CA SER A 172 10.39 -16.91 -2.05
C SER A 172 11.74 -16.28 -2.41
N PHE A 173 11.75 -14.97 -2.65
CA PHE A 173 12.94 -14.20 -3.01
C PHE A 173 13.97 -14.12 -1.88
N GLU A 174 13.57 -14.28 -0.62
CA GLU A 174 14.52 -14.32 0.50
C GLU A 174 15.59 -15.39 0.31
N LYS A 175 15.22 -16.53 -0.27
CA LYS A 175 16.11 -17.69 -0.52
C LYS A 175 16.87 -17.58 -1.84
N GLU A 176 16.46 -16.68 -2.75
CA GLU A 176 17.14 -16.52 -4.03
C GLU A 176 18.40 -15.65 -3.89
N LYS A 177 19.54 -16.15 -4.43
CA LYS A 177 20.79 -15.38 -4.42
C LYS A 177 20.73 -14.15 -5.33
N LYS A 178 20.06 -14.26 -6.46
CA LYS A 178 20.00 -13.21 -7.48
C LYS A 178 18.59 -13.14 -8.08
N ILE A 179 18.00 -11.96 -8.06
CA ILE A 179 16.68 -11.67 -8.61
C ILE A 179 16.85 -10.61 -9.69
N SER A 180 16.24 -10.81 -10.86
CA SER A 180 16.23 -9.76 -11.90
C SER A 180 15.31 -8.61 -11.52
N GLU A 181 15.61 -7.41 -12.04
CA GLU A 181 14.76 -6.24 -11.88
C GLU A 181 13.33 -6.49 -12.37
N GLU A 182 13.17 -7.21 -13.49
CA GLU A 182 11.86 -7.58 -14.03
C GLU A 182 11.05 -8.45 -13.05
N LYS A 183 11.67 -9.49 -12.45
CA LYS A 183 11.03 -10.33 -11.42
C LYS A 183 10.60 -9.50 -10.21
N TYR A 184 11.47 -8.58 -9.76
CA TYR A 184 11.16 -7.69 -8.67
C TYR A 184 9.98 -6.76 -8.99
N LEU A 185 10.00 -6.08 -10.16
CA LEU A 185 8.91 -5.21 -10.59
C LEU A 185 7.58 -5.98 -10.72
N LYS A 186 7.62 -7.23 -11.18
CA LYS A 186 6.45 -8.11 -11.20
C LYS A 186 5.94 -8.37 -9.78
N MET A 187 6.82 -8.73 -8.85
CA MET A 187 6.46 -9.01 -7.46
C MET A 187 5.78 -7.79 -6.81
N ILE A 188 6.37 -6.58 -6.90
CA ILE A 188 5.76 -5.38 -6.30
C ILE A 188 4.48 -4.93 -7.01
N SER A 189 4.37 -5.20 -8.31
CA SER A 189 3.12 -4.97 -9.05
C SER A 189 1.98 -5.84 -8.51
N LEU A 190 2.27 -7.07 -8.11
CA LEU A 190 1.32 -7.98 -7.51
C LEU A 190 1.06 -7.64 -6.04
N LYS A 191 2.11 -7.59 -5.21
CA LYS A 191 2.00 -7.38 -3.75
C LYS A 191 1.37 -6.03 -3.39
N THR A 192 1.83 -4.95 -4.01
CA THR A 192 1.42 -3.58 -3.68
C THR A 192 0.52 -2.96 -4.74
N GLY A 193 0.87 -3.14 -6.02
CA GLY A 193 0.21 -2.49 -7.14
C GLY A 193 -1.22 -2.96 -7.36
N ALA A 194 -1.49 -4.26 -7.22
CA ALA A 194 -2.80 -4.83 -7.53
C ALA A 194 -3.94 -4.22 -6.70
N LEU A 195 -3.73 -4.00 -5.39
CA LEU A 195 -4.76 -3.43 -4.54
C LEU A 195 -4.93 -1.91 -4.74
N ILE A 196 -3.88 -1.19 -5.17
CA ILE A 196 -3.98 0.22 -5.55
C ILE A 196 -4.73 0.36 -6.89
N GLU A 197 -4.44 -0.49 -7.87
CA GLU A 197 -5.21 -0.57 -9.10
C GLU A 197 -6.70 -0.87 -8.81
N CYS A 198 -6.96 -1.83 -7.92
CA CYS A 198 -8.30 -2.15 -7.45
C CYS A 198 -9.04 -0.92 -6.90
N SER A 199 -8.37 -0.12 -6.05
CA SER A 199 -8.95 1.12 -5.49
C SER A 199 -9.41 2.07 -6.58
N VAL A 200 -8.61 2.24 -7.64
CA VAL A 200 -8.92 3.09 -8.79
C VAL A 200 -10.15 2.55 -9.53
N ILE A 201 -10.16 1.26 -9.84
CA ILE A 201 -11.22 0.65 -10.64
C ILE A 201 -12.53 0.58 -9.88
N LEU A 202 -12.50 0.24 -8.59
CA LEU A 202 -13.70 0.25 -7.74
C LEU A 202 -14.30 1.66 -7.61
N GLY A 203 -13.46 2.70 -7.49
CA GLY A 203 -13.91 4.09 -7.50
C GLY A 203 -14.58 4.47 -8.83
N ALA A 204 -14.02 4.01 -9.95
CA ALA A 204 -14.62 4.24 -11.28
C ALA A 204 -15.99 3.53 -11.44
N ILE A 205 -16.11 2.29 -10.98
CA ILE A 205 -17.41 1.56 -11.00
C ILE A 205 -18.42 2.27 -10.09
N ALA A 206 -18.01 2.63 -8.87
CA ALA A 206 -18.91 3.28 -7.91
C ALA A 206 -19.47 4.61 -8.41
N SER A 207 -18.73 5.34 -9.25
CA SER A 207 -19.21 6.60 -9.85
C SER A 207 -20.39 6.43 -10.80
N LYS A 208 -20.65 5.21 -11.29
CA LYS A 208 -21.64 4.88 -12.33
C LYS A 208 -21.42 5.65 -13.65
N ALA A 209 -20.26 6.23 -13.86
CA ALA A 209 -19.92 6.88 -15.11
C ALA A 209 -19.91 5.87 -16.27
N ASN A 210 -20.51 6.25 -17.39
CA ASN A 210 -20.50 5.41 -18.58
C ASN A 210 -19.14 5.45 -19.27
N LEU A 211 -18.21 4.64 -18.78
CA LEU A 211 -16.84 4.57 -19.29
C LEU A 211 -16.71 3.44 -20.31
N ASN A 212 -16.03 3.73 -21.43
CA ASN A 212 -15.67 2.69 -22.39
C ASN A 212 -14.43 1.90 -21.92
N SER A 213 -14.16 0.77 -22.56
CA SER A 213 -13.06 -0.12 -22.21
C SER A 213 -11.68 0.58 -22.26
N LYS A 214 -11.47 1.51 -23.19
CA LYS A 214 -10.22 2.27 -23.30
C LYS A 214 -10.00 3.13 -22.06
N THR A 215 -11.03 3.84 -21.61
CA THR A 215 -10.96 4.67 -20.40
C THR A 215 -10.74 3.85 -19.15
N TYR A 216 -11.39 2.69 -19.02
CA TYR A 216 -11.11 1.75 -17.92
C TYR A 216 -9.65 1.30 -17.92
N ASN A 217 -9.07 0.99 -19.08
CA ASN A 217 -7.65 0.64 -19.18
C ASN A 217 -6.74 1.80 -18.77
N GLU A 218 -7.08 3.05 -19.09
CA GLU A 218 -6.29 4.22 -18.67
C GLU A 218 -6.33 4.38 -17.14
N PHE A 219 -7.48 4.19 -16.48
CA PHE A 219 -7.57 4.17 -15.03
C PHE A 219 -6.78 2.99 -14.42
N SER A 220 -6.85 1.81 -15.00
CA SER A 220 -6.06 0.64 -14.58
C SER A 220 -4.54 0.95 -14.67
N TYR A 221 -4.08 1.49 -15.79
CA TYR A 221 -2.66 1.89 -15.95
C TYR A 221 -2.25 2.99 -14.97
N PHE A 222 -3.13 3.96 -14.67
CA PHE A 222 -2.90 4.94 -13.63
C PHE A 222 -2.67 4.27 -12.28
N GLY A 223 -3.56 3.38 -11.86
CA GLY A 223 -3.46 2.65 -10.59
C GLY A 223 -2.19 1.81 -10.49
N LYS A 224 -1.83 1.09 -11.56
CA LYS A 224 -0.58 0.30 -11.63
C LYS A 224 0.66 1.16 -11.45
N ASN A 225 0.77 2.28 -12.16
CA ASN A 225 1.94 3.16 -12.08
C ASN A 225 2.05 3.82 -10.70
N ILE A 226 0.93 4.23 -10.09
CA ILE A 226 0.90 4.73 -8.70
C ILE A 226 1.38 3.64 -7.74
N GLY A 227 0.93 2.40 -7.92
CA GLY A 227 1.32 1.28 -7.05
C GLY A 227 2.82 0.96 -7.12
N LEU A 228 3.39 0.94 -8.31
CA LEU A 228 4.81 0.73 -8.53
C LEU A 228 5.64 1.89 -7.95
N LEU A 229 5.26 3.13 -8.25
CA LEU A 229 5.92 4.32 -7.70
C LEU A 229 5.87 4.32 -6.16
N PHE A 230 4.71 3.97 -5.57
CA PHE A 230 4.54 3.88 -4.12
C PHE A 230 5.56 2.91 -3.50
N GLN A 231 5.69 1.69 -4.06
CA GLN A 231 6.60 0.69 -3.51
C GLN A 231 8.07 1.04 -3.73
N ILE A 232 8.44 1.55 -4.90
CA ILE A 232 9.82 2.01 -5.17
C ILE A 232 10.23 3.11 -4.19
N ARG A 233 9.32 4.05 -3.88
CA ARG A 233 9.59 5.09 -2.88
C ARG A 233 9.67 4.54 -1.47
N ASP A 234 8.85 3.55 -1.11
CA ASP A 234 8.95 2.86 0.19
C ASP A 234 10.30 2.15 0.36
N ASP A 235 10.81 1.51 -0.69
CA ASP A 235 12.12 0.86 -0.71
C ASP A 235 13.29 1.87 -0.60
N LEU A 236 13.17 3.03 -1.26
CA LEU A 236 14.14 4.13 -1.08
C LEU A 236 14.17 4.60 0.38
N LEU A 237 13.01 4.78 0.99
CA LEU A 237 12.90 5.17 2.40
C LEU A 237 13.40 4.08 3.35
N GLY A 238 13.28 2.81 2.99
CA GLY A 238 13.82 1.68 3.76
C GLY A 238 15.35 1.65 3.84
N VAL A 239 16.02 2.28 2.87
CA VAL A 239 17.50 2.38 2.83
C VAL A 239 17.99 3.76 3.27
N TRP A 240 17.43 4.85 2.74
CA TRP A 240 17.91 6.22 2.96
C TRP A 240 16.94 7.09 3.78
N GLY A 241 15.94 6.48 4.39
CA GLY A 241 15.01 7.20 5.27
C GLY A 241 15.75 7.82 6.47
N THR A 242 15.08 8.76 7.12
CA THR A 242 15.58 9.43 8.33
C THR A 242 14.69 9.05 9.51
N ASP A 243 15.08 9.41 10.73
CA ASP A 243 14.25 9.21 11.93
C ASP A 243 12.84 9.83 11.77
N LYS A 244 12.72 10.86 10.94
CA LYS A 244 11.42 11.47 10.57
C LYS A 244 10.52 10.49 9.77
N THR A 245 11.10 9.51 9.07
CA THR A 245 10.35 8.51 8.30
C THR A 245 9.83 7.36 9.17
N GLY A 246 10.19 7.32 10.44
CA GLY A 246 9.82 6.25 11.38
C GLY A 246 10.57 4.93 11.14
N LYS A 247 11.54 4.89 10.22
CA LYS A 247 12.44 3.75 9.98
C LYS A 247 13.89 4.20 10.15
N PRO A 248 14.73 3.47 10.89
CA PRO A 248 16.17 3.75 10.96
C PRO A 248 16.81 3.65 9.57
N VAL A 249 17.84 4.46 9.33
CA VAL A 249 18.66 4.38 8.10
C VAL A 249 19.18 2.95 7.93
N GLY A 250 19.04 2.39 6.71
CA GLY A 250 19.45 1.03 6.38
C GLY A 250 18.58 -0.09 6.97
N ALA A 251 17.36 0.22 7.42
CA ALA A 251 16.46 -0.79 8.01
C ALA A 251 16.24 -1.99 7.09
N ASP A 252 16.02 -1.77 5.80
CA ASP A 252 15.79 -2.83 4.82
C ASP A 252 17.08 -3.64 4.56
N ILE A 253 18.25 -3.01 4.61
CA ILE A 253 19.55 -3.71 4.54
C ILE A 253 19.70 -4.63 5.74
N LYS A 254 19.47 -4.11 6.96
CA LYS A 254 19.59 -4.87 8.20
C LYS A 254 18.67 -6.09 8.24
N ARG A 255 17.47 -5.97 7.67
CA ARG A 255 16.50 -7.06 7.51
C ARG A 255 16.80 -7.97 6.32
N LYS A 256 17.82 -7.66 5.51
CA LYS A 256 18.18 -8.36 4.26
C LYS A 256 17.04 -8.41 3.23
N LYS A 257 16.14 -7.43 3.27
CA LYS A 257 15.02 -7.34 2.35
C LYS A 257 15.52 -7.20 0.91
N LYS A 258 14.91 -7.92 -0.02
CA LYS A 258 15.21 -7.83 -1.46
C LYS A 258 14.52 -6.61 -2.10
N SER A 259 14.79 -5.42 -1.56
CA SER A 259 14.28 -4.16 -2.08
C SER A 259 14.99 -3.72 -3.36
N LEU A 260 14.40 -2.78 -4.13
CA LEU A 260 14.97 -2.33 -5.40
C LEU A 260 16.44 -1.89 -5.29
N PRO A 261 16.86 -1.09 -4.29
CA PRO A 261 18.26 -0.72 -4.14
C PRO A 261 19.21 -1.91 -3.99
N ILE A 262 18.80 -2.92 -3.20
CA ILE A 262 19.59 -4.16 -3.02
C ILE A 262 19.69 -4.92 -4.35
N ILE A 263 18.59 -5.07 -5.06
CA ILE A 263 18.55 -5.81 -6.34
C ILE A 263 19.42 -5.11 -7.40
N LEU A 264 19.33 -3.80 -7.55
CA LEU A 264 20.17 -3.05 -8.48
C LEU A 264 21.67 -3.17 -8.12
N THR A 265 22.00 -3.18 -6.82
CA THR A 265 23.38 -3.37 -6.36
C THR A 265 23.90 -4.76 -6.70
N LEU A 266 23.12 -5.81 -6.41
CA LEU A 266 23.48 -7.20 -6.69
C LEU A 266 23.55 -7.52 -8.20
N ASN A 267 22.84 -6.78 -9.04
CA ASN A 267 22.84 -6.92 -10.49
C ASN A 267 23.81 -5.96 -11.19
N SER A 268 24.62 -5.19 -10.44
CA SER A 268 25.58 -4.26 -11.00
C SER A 268 26.59 -4.96 -11.92
N SER A 269 27.00 -4.31 -13.00
CA SER A 269 28.10 -4.73 -13.85
C SER A 269 29.47 -4.68 -13.15
N ASN A 270 29.61 -3.94 -12.06
CA ASN A 270 30.76 -3.98 -11.18
C ASN A 270 30.74 -5.25 -10.32
N ILE A 271 31.37 -6.32 -10.83
CA ILE A 271 31.37 -7.66 -10.23
C ILE A 271 31.98 -7.63 -8.82
N SER A 272 33.03 -6.82 -8.58
CA SER A 272 33.68 -6.71 -7.26
C SER A 272 32.72 -6.13 -6.22
N ALA A 273 32.04 -5.03 -6.56
CA ALA A 273 31.05 -4.39 -5.71
C ALA A 273 29.85 -5.30 -5.42
N SER A 274 29.30 -5.95 -6.46
CA SER A 274 28.19 -6.91 -6.34
C SER A 274 28.55 -8.10 -5.44
N ASN A 275 29.76 -8.68 -5.60
CA ASN A 275 30.23 -9.79 -4.79
C ASN A 275 30.43 -9.38 -3.31
N LYS A 276 30.99 -8.18 -3.06
CA LYS A 276 31.14 -7.65 -1.68
C LYS A 276 29.80 -7.59 -0.97
N VAL A 277 28.78 -7.01 -1.60
CA VAL A 277 27.43 -6.92 -1.02
C VAL A 277 26.80 -8.31 -0.88
N SER A 278 26.95 -9.18 -1.88
CA SER A 278 26.43 -10.56 -1.82
C SER A 278 26.99 -11.32 -0.60
N GLN A 279 28.30 -11.21 -0.33
CA GLN A 279 28.93 -11.83 0.84
C GLN A 279 28.39 -11.28 2.15
N ILE A 280 28.21 -9.95 2.25
CA ILE A 280 27.62 -9.34 3.45
C ILE A 280 26.20 -9.88 3.67
N MET A 281 25.37 -9.92 2.61
CA MET A 281 23.97 -10.37 2.71
C MET A 281 23.82 -11.88 3.06
N LEU A 282 24.87 -12.69 2.90
CA LEU A 282 24.87 -14.10 3.31
C LEU A 282 25.11 -14.32 4.81
N LYS A 283 25.59 -13.30 5.56
CA LYS A 283 25.80 -13.43 7.02
C LYS A 283 24.48 -13.72 7.72
N GLU A 284 24.49 -14.46 8.81
CA GLU A 284 23.29 -14.78 9.59
C GLU A 284 22.58 -13.51 10.10
N SER A 285 23.34 -12.57 10.65
CA SER A 285 22.85 -11.26 11.08
C SER A 285 23.80 -10.14 10.63
N LEU A 286 23.25 -8.96 10.34
CA LEU A 286 24.03 -7.80 9.94
C LEU A 286 24.20 -6.84 11.13
N ASN A 287 25.44 -6.43 11.39
CA ASN A 287 25.75 -5.37 12.34
C ASN A 287 25.74 -3.99 11.65
N GLN A 288 25.96 -2.92 12.41
CA GLN A 288 25.93 -1.54 11.89
C GLN A 288 27.02 -1.29 10.83
N LYS A 289 28.21 -1.92 10.99
CA LYS A 289 29.28 -1.81 10.02
C LYS A 289 28.90 -2.46 8.69
N ASP A 290 28.26 -3.62 8.72
CA ASP A 290 27.79 -4.30 7.52
C ASP A 290 26.80 -3.43 6.74
N VAL A 291 25.87 -2.79 7.45
CA VAL A 291 24.91 -1.85 6.84
C VAL A 291 25.62 -0.68 6.17
N HIS A 292 26.63 -0.09 6.87
CA HIS A 292 27.43 1.01 6.33
C HIS A 292 28.21 0.59 5.09
N ASP A 293 28.90 -0.54 5.15
CA ASP A 293 29.65 -1.10 4.01
C ASP A 293 28.77 -1.32 2.76
N VAL A 294 27.52 -1.75 2.94
CA VAL A 294 26.56 -1.89 1.83
C VAL A 294 26.14 -0.51 1.28
N MET A 295 25.88 0.45 2.16
CA MET A 295 25.50 1.83 1.74
C MET A 295 26.64 2.53 0.99
N ASP A 296 27.89 2.33 1.41
CA ASP A 296 29.06 2.86 0.70
C ASP A 296 29.14 2.32 -0.73
N VAL A 297 28.95 1.00 -0.91
CA VAL A 297 28.92 0.38 -2.23
C VAL A 297 27.75 0.94 -3.06
N MET A 298 26.58 1.12 -2.47
CA MET A 298 25.44 1.72 -3.17
C MET A 298 25.72 3.15 -3.62
N SER A 299 26.45 3.93 -2.80
CA SER A 299 26.88 5.29 -3.13
C SER A 299 27.87 5.29 -4.30
N GLU A 300 28.91 4.43 -4.28
CA GLU A 300 29.86 4.28 -5.38
C GLU A 300 29.18 3.92 -6.70
N LEU A 301 28.14 3.07 -6.66
CA LEU A 301 27.39 2.62 -7.82
C LEU A 301 26.26 3.58 -8.24
N LYS A 302 26.05 4.67 -7.51
CA LYS A 302 24.97 5.65 -7.73
C LYS A 302 23.59 4.98 -7.75
N ILE A 303 23.36 4.06 -6.80
CA ILE A 303 22.11 3.27 -6.78
C ILE A 303 20.91 4.14 -6.42
N LYS A 304 21.10 5.14 -5.54
CA LYS A 304 20.02 6.06 -5.18
C LYS A 304 19.52 6.82 -6.39
N GLU A 305 20.44 7.39 -7.16
CA GLU A 305 20.14 8.14 -8.39
C GLU A 305 19.41 7.27 -9.41
N LYS A 306 19.82 6.01 -9.59
CA LYS A 306 19.12 5.06 -10.46
C LYS A 306 17.69 4.79 -10.01
N CYS A 307 17.46 4.58 -8.71
CA CYS A 307 16.11 4.40 -8.17
C CYS A 307 15.26 5.66 -8.31
N GLU A 308 15.85 6.85 -8.17
CA GLU A 308 15.18 8.14 -8.39
C GLU A 308 14.81 8.33 -9.87
N GLU A 309 15.68 7.94 -10.80
CA GLU A 309 15.39 7.95 -12.24
C GLU A 309 14.21 7.03 -12.58
N ILE A 310 14.21 5.78 -12.11
CA ILE A 310 13.09 4.85 -12.27
C ILE A 310 11.81 5.45 -11.69
N SER A 311 11.88 6.05 -10.49
CA SER A 311 10.72 6.73 -9.88
C SER A 311 10.19 7.87 -10.75
N LYS A 312 11.09 8.64 -11.36
CA LYS A 312 10.73 9.75 -12.26
C LYS A 312 10.07 9.26 -13.55
N ASP A 313 10.48 8.12 -14.07
CA ASP A 313 9.86 7.51 -15.25
C ASP A 313 8.41 7.10 -14.96
N TYR A 314 8.14 6.49 -13.80
CA TYR A 314 6.77 6.20 -13.37
C TYR A 314 5.94 7.48 -13.18
N GLN A 315 6.51 8.54 -12.60
CA GLN A 315 5.84 9.84 -12.48
C GLN A 315 5.48 10.40 -13.88
N ASN A 316 6.42 10.41 -14.81
CA ASN A 316 6.18 10.87 -16.16
C ASN A 316 5.07 10.07 -16.87
N ASN A 317 5.01 8.77 -16.64
CA ASN A 317 3.95 7.92 -17.18
C ASN A 317 2.59 8.28 -16.56
N ILE A 318 2.52 8.51 -15.25
CA ILE A 318 1.31 8.95 -14.56
C ILE A 318 0.80 10.26 -15.15
N GLU A 319 1.67 11.26 -15.33
CA GLU A 319 1.30 12.55 -15.94
C GLU A 319 0.74 12.39 -17.37
N LYS A 320 1.37 11.53 -18.18
CA LYS A 320 0.88 11.23 -19.55
C LYS A 320 -0.51 10.58 -19.54
N ILE A 321 -0.77 9.68 -18.56
CA ILE A 321 -2.07 9.04 -18.40
C ILE A 321 -3.11 10.06 -17.93
N VAL A 322 -2.81 10.85 -16.90
CA VAL A 322 -3.72 11.87 -16.35
C VAL A 322 -4.19 12.86 -17.41
N LYS A 323 -3.33 13.24 -18.37
CA LYS A 323 -3.72 14.11 -19.48
C LYS A 323 -4.86 13.50 -20.32
N LYS A 324 -4.94 12.17 -20.45
CA LYS A 324 -5.94 11.44 -21.25
C LYS A 324 -7.22 11.14 -20.50
N LEU A 325 -7.20 11.14 -19.15
CA LEU A 325 -8.38 10.82 -18.35
C LEU A 325 -9.53 11.82 -18.61
N PRO A 326 -10.78 11.33 -18.70
CA PRO A 326 -11.98 12.17 -18.95
C PRO A 326 -12.47 12.87 -17.69
N ILE A 327 -11.60 13.62 -17.04
CA ILE A 327 -11.86 14.39 -15.82
C ILE A 327 -11.50 15.86 -16.06
N ASP A 328 -12.12 16.77 -15.33
CA ASP A 328 -11.87 18.22 -15.49
C ASP A 328 -10.43 18.61 -15.11
N LYS A 329 -9.99 19.81 -15.55
CA LYS A 329 -8.61 20.28 -15.35
C LYS A 329 -8.22 20.40 -13.87
N ASN A 330 -9.15 20.83 -13.01
CA ASN A 330 -8.86 21.00 -11.58
C ASN A 330 -8.61 19.64 -10.91
N LYS A 331 -9.39 18.64 -11.31
CA LYS A 331 -9.19 17.25 -10.84
C LYS A 331 -7.87 16.67 -11.33
N LYS A 332 -7.45 16.94 -12.59
CA LYS A 332 -6.13 16.51 -13.10
C LYS A 332 -4.97 17.03 -12.25
N ILE A 333 -5.09 18.24 -11.70
CA ILE A 333 -4.07 18.78 -10.80
C ILE A 333 -3.94 17.89 -9.55
N ILE A 334 -5.05 17.51 -8.94
CA ILE A 334 -5.07 16.65 -7.74
C ILE A 334 -4.47 15.26 -8.05
N PHE A 335 -4.72 14.71 -9.24
CA PHE A 335 -4.13 13.43 -9.65
C PHE A 335 -2.61 13.51 -9.82
N ASN A 336 -2.10 14.62 -10.34
CA ASN A 336 -0.65 14.85 -10.42
C ASN A 336 -0.04 15.07 -9.02
N GLU A 337 -0.75 15.75 -8.10
CA GLU A 337 -0.31 15.91 -6.71
C GLU A 337 -0.08 14.56 -6.00
N ILE A 338 -0.77 13.48 -6.41
CA ILE A 338 -0.54 12.13 -5.87
C ILE A 338 0.89 11.67 -6.21
N SER A 339 1.29 11.76 -7.48
CA SER A 339 2.63 11.34 -7.89
C SER A 339 3.72 12.27 -7.34
N ASP A 340 3.46 13.57 -7.26
CA ASP A 340 4.35 14.54 -6.64
C ASP A 340 4.54 14.25 -5.14
N PHE A 341 3.46 13.93 -4.44
CA PHE A 341 3.52 13.53 -3.04
C PHE A 341 4.37 12.26 -2.85
N LEU A 342 4.17 11.25 -3.71
CA LEU A 342 4.95 10.02 -3.62
C LEU A 342 6.44 10.26 -3.85
N ILE A 343 6.81 11.09 -4.84
CA ILE A 343 8.22 11.45 -5.12
C ILE A 343 8.85 12.22 -3.96
N LYS A 344 8.11 13.18 -3.39
CA LYS A 344 8.59 14.05 -2.31
C LYS A 344 8.43 13.45 -0.92
N ARG A 345 7.79 12.29 -0.81
CA ARG A 345 7.50 11.65 0.45
C ARG A 345 8.78 11.35 1.21
N GLU A 346 8.88 11.93 2.40
CA GLU A 346 9.93 11.68 3.38
C GLU A 346 9.41 10.87 4.59
N ASN A 347 8.10 10.60 4.61
CA ASN A 347 7.40 9.92 5.72
C ASN A 347 6.43 8.86 5.20
#